data_95b8ee1d691f8f0a1d224c1296182742
#
_entry.id   95b8ee1d691f8f0a1d224c1296182742
#
_cell.length_a   1.000
_cell.length_b   1.000
_cell.length_c   1.000
_cell.angle_alpha   90.00
_cell.angle_beta   90.00
_cell.angle_gamma   90.00
#
_symmetry.space_group_name_H-M   'P 1'
#
loop_
_entity.id
_entity.type
_entity.pdbx_description
1 polymer ?
#
loop_
_entity_poly.entity_id
_entity_poly.type
_entity_poly.pdbx_seq_one_letter_code
_entity_poly.pdbx_strand_id
1 'polypeptide(L)'
;MKRRGAVLPVIAAGVVFVLAWKLIVIVGNYQTWFLPAPEVVAVRFVEAWADGTMTPHAWATLSEIGLGFALGAGMAVGFGYVLARSRVAERLLSPYLVAAQATPILVLAPLLVVWLGTGLLPKVVICALIVFFPVAVSTMVGIRSVDRRLLELGRSLRATHWQVLRHLELPAALPQILGGMRVGVTLAVIGAIVGEWAGADRGLGVLINIARGSMFDFPLMYATLATIAAIAVALYLIVVLVERALVGAWR
;
A
#
# COMPACT_ATOMS: atom_id res chain seq x y z
N MET A 1 4.43 30.19 -5.55
CA MET A 1 2.98 30.56 -5.70
C MET A 1 2.09 29.54 -6.46
N LYS A 2 2.59 28.40 -6.98
CA LYS A 2 1.78 27.43 -7.79
C LYS A 2 1.00 26.35 -7.01
N ARG A 3 1.05 26.29 -5.68
CA ARG A 3 0.43 25.19 -4.89
C ARG A 3 -1.03 25.40 -4.48
N ARG A 4 -1.54 26.66 -4.43
CA ARG A 4 -2.94 26.92 -4.05
C ARG A 4 -3.95 26.54 -5.15
N GLY A 5 -3.53 26.49 -6.43
CA GLY A 5 -4.39 26.13 -7.55
C GLY A 5 -4.75 24.64 -7.65
N ALA A 6 -4.00 23.74 -6.99
CA ALA A 6 -4.24 22.28 -7.09
C ALA A 6 -5.26 21.76 -6.06
N VAL A 7 -5.49 22.46 -4.96
CA VAL A 7 -6.40 22.01 -3.89
C VAL A 7 -7.88 22.21 -4.30
N LEU A 8 -8.18 23.31 -4.95
CA LEU A 8 -9.54 23.64 -5.39
C LEU A 8 -10.16 22.58 -6.32
N PRO A 9 -9.47 22.10 -7.38
CA PRO A 9 -10.03 21.06 -8.24
C PRO A 9 -10.20 19.72 -7.53
N VAL A 10 -9.36 19.37 -6.53
CA VAL A 10 -9.51 18.14 -5.76
C VAL A 10 -10.76 18.22 -4.87
N ILE A 11 -10.98 19.35 -4.20
CA ILE A 11 -12.19 19.57 -3.40
C ILE A 11 -13.42 19.56 -4.29
N ALA A 12 -13.38 20.25 -5.44
CA ALA A 12 -14.48 20.28 -6.39
C ALA A 12 -14.83 18.88 -6.90
N ALA A 13 -13.82 18.05 -7.22
CA ALA A 13 -14.03 16.67 -7.64
C ALA A 13 -14.68 15.82 -6.52
N GLY A 14 -14.26 15.99 -5.26
CA GLY A 14 -14.88 15.34 -4.12
C GLY A 14 -16.35 15.74 -3.92
N VAL A 15 -16.66 17.03 -4.04
CA VAL A 15 -18.04 17.54 -3.96
C VAL A 15 -18.90 16.98 -5.10
N VAL A 16 -18.39 17.02 -6.34
CA VAL A 16 -19.08 16.45 -7.51
C VAL A 16 -19.35 14.95 -7.31
N PHE A 17 -18.38 14.20 -6.77
CA PHE A 17 -18.56 12.78 -6.47
C PHE A 17 -19.68 12.54 -5.46
N VAL A 18 -19.72 13.28 -4.35
CA VAL A 18 -20.75 13.14 -3.31
C VAL A 18 -22.14 13.54 -3.85
N LEU A 19 -22.20 14.61 -4.64
CA LEU A 19 -23.45 15.04 -5.29
C LEU A 19 -23.96 14.02 -6.31
N ALA A 20 -23.07 13.46 -7.13
CA ALA A 20 -23.40 12.40 -8.07
C ALA A 20 -23.89 11.14 -7.35
N TRP A 21 -23.21 10.73 -6.28
CA TRP A 21 -23.66 9.62 -5.43
C TRP A 21 -25.08 9.86 -4.89
N LYS A 22 -25.31 11.05 -4.30
CA LYS A 22 -26.65 11.41 -3.78
C LYS A 22 -27.72 11.41 -4.87
N LEU A 23 -27.40 11.96 -6.05
CA LEU A 23 -28.31 11.98 -7.19
C LEU A 23 -28.69 10.56 -7.65
N ILE A 24 -27.69 9.65 -7.74
CA ILE A 24 -27.92 8.25 -8.08
C ILE A 24 -28.84 7.57 -7.08
N VAL A 25 -28.68 7.81 -5.78
CA VAL A 25 -29.56 7.25 -4.73
C VAL A 25 -30.99 7.76 -4.88
N ILE A 26 -31.18 9.06 -5.13
CA ILE A 26 -32.50 9.68 -5.24
C ILE A 26 -33.20 9.22 -6.53
N VAL A 27 -32.54 9.31 -7.68
CA VAL A 27 -33.13 8.95 -8.99
C VAL A 27 -33.40 7.46 -9.10
N GLY A 28 -32.46 6.64 -8.58
CA GLY A 28 -32.60 5.18 -8.58
C GLY A 28 -33.55 4.65 -7.50
N ASN A 29 -34.03 5.50 -6.58
CA ASN A 29 -34.82 5.13 -5.43
C ASN A 29 -34.26 3.91 -4.68
N TYR A 30 -32.91 3.88 -4.54
CA TYR A 30 -32.23 2.75 -3.93
C TYR A 30 -32.47 2.72 -2.42
N GLN A 31 -32.74 1.52 -1.93
CA GLN A 31 -32.91 1.28 -0.50
C GLN A 31 -31.53 1.30 0.20
N THR A 32 -31.55 1.65 1.50
CA THR A 32 -30.33 1.81 2.32
C THR A 32 -29.46 0.55 2.38
N TRP A 33 -30.08 -0.63 2.26
CA TRP A 33 -29.35 -1.90 2.22
C TRP A 33 -28.59 -2.15 0.88
N PHE A 34 -28.95 -1.46 -0.18
CA PHE A 34 -28.26 -1.57 -1.47
C PHE A 34 -27.26 -0.44 -1.66
N LEU A 35 -27.72 0.81 -1.57
CA LEU A 35 -26.85 1.99 -1.67
C LEU A 35 -27.32 3.07 -0.70
N PRO A 36 -26.72 3.14 0.52
CA PRO A 36 -27.09 4.17 1.49
C PRO A 36 -26.73 5.56 0.98
N ALA A 37 -27.55 6.56 1.36
CA ALA A 37 -27.27 7.95 1.05
C ALA A 37 -25.99 8.44 1.77
N PRO A 38 -25.21 9.36 1.15
CA PRO A 38 -23.94 9.81 1.71
C PRO A 38 -24.06 10.40 3.12
N GLU A 39 -25.14 11.10 3.42
CA GLU A 39 -25.42 11.63 4.77
C GLU A 39 -25.61 10.53 5.82
N VAL A 40 -26.28 9.42 5.47
CA VAL A 40 -26.47 8.27 6.37
C VAL A 40 -25.13 7.60 6.67
N VAL A 41 -24.29 7.45 5.64
CA VAL A 41 -22.94 6.92 5.79
C VAL A 41 -22.06 7.85 6.63
N ALA A 42 -22.17 9.17 6.44
CA ALA A 42 -21.40 10.15 7.22
C ALA A 42 -21.79 10.13 8.71
N VAL A 43 -23.08 10.06 9.03
CA VAL A 43 -23.55 9.93 10.41
C VAL A 43 -23.03 8.63 11.04
N ARG A 44 -23.19 7.52 10.34
CA ARG A 44 -22.74 6.21 10.84
C ARG A 44 -21.22 6.12 10.98
N PHE A 45 -20.45 6.83 10.13
CA PHE A 45 -19.01 6.95 10.25
C PHE A 45 -18.63 7.65 11.57
N VAL A 46 -19.26 8.78 11.89
CA VAL A 46 -18.97 9.50 13.13
C VAL A 46 -19.34 8.66 14.35
N GLU A 47 -20.52 8.02 14.34
CA GLU A 47 -20.96 7.12 15.41
C GLU A 47 -19.97 5.98 15.66
N ALA A 48 -19.55 5.27 14.59
CA ALA A 48 -18.64 4.12 14.70
C ALA A 48 -17.24 4.47 15.24
N TRP A 49 -16.81 5.71 15.05
CA TRP A 49 -15.60 6.21 15.70
C TRP A 49 -15.84 6.66 17.13
N ALA A 50 -17.00 7.27 17.42
CA ALA A 50 -17.35 7.78 18.75
C ALA A 50 -17.67 6.64 19.74
N ASP A 51 -18.35 5.60 19.29
CA ASP A 51 -18.71 4.41 20.09
C ASP A 51 -17.55 3.40 20.24
N GLY A 52 -16.43 3.64 19.53
CA GLY A 52 -15.25 2.79 19.58
C GLY A 52 -15.31 1.53 18.71
N THR A 53 -16.37 1.31 17.94
CA THR A 53 -16.50 0.15 17.03
C THR A 53 -15.38 0.11 15.99
N MET A 54 -15.04 1.27 15.39
CA MET A 54 -14.03 1.36 14.33
C MET A 54 -12.59 1.18 14.82
N THR A 55 -12.29 1.68 16.02
CA THR A 55 -10.90 1.82 16.53
C THR A 55 -10.12 0.51 16.58
N PRO A 56 -10.62 -0.61 17.19
CA PRO A 56 -9.86 -1.85 17.28
C PRO A 56 -9.62 -2.50 15.91
N HIS A 57 -10.55 -2.34 14.97
CA HIS A 57 -10.43 -2.85 13.61
C HIS A 57 -9.42 -2.02 12.79
N ALA A 58 -9.48 -0.70 12.87
CA ALA A 58 -8.53 0.18 12.21
C ALA A 58 -7.10 -0.03 12.70
N TRP A 59 -6.91 -0.21 14.01
CA TRP A 59 -5.60 -0.47 14.58
C TRP A 59 -5.02 -1.82 14.14
N ALA A 60 -5.83 -2.88 14.08
CA ALA A 60 -5.44 -4.18 13.57
C ALA A 60 -4.94 -4.08 12.13
N THR A 61 -5.75 -3.50 11.23
CA THR A 61 -5.38 -3.30 9.82
C THR A 61 -4.12 -2.44 9.66
N LEU A 62 -3.99 -1.34 10.41
CA LEU A 62 -2.81 -0.48 10.36
C LEU A 62 -1.53 -1.20 10.81
N SER A 63 -1.60 -2.05 11.85
CA SER A 63 -0.45 -2.83 12.30
C SER A 63 -0.03 -3.87 11.27
N GLU A 64 -0.98 -4.53 10.62
CA GLU A 64 -0.74 -5.50 9.54
C GLU A 64 -0.06 -4.84 8.33
N ILE A 65 -0.60 -3.70 7.89
CA ILE A 65 -0.02 -2.90 6.81
C ILE A 65 1.39 -2.43 7.17
N GLY A 66 1.56 -1.83 8.35
CA GLY A 66 2.84 -1.27 8.78
C GLY A 66 3.95 -2.31 8.86
N LEU A 67 3.68 -3.43 9.53
CA LEU A 67 4.64 -4.54 9.68
C LEU A 67 4.90 -5.24 8.34
N GLY A 68 3.85 -5.51 7.56
CA GLY A 68 3.97 -6.15 6.26
C GLY A 68 4.72 -5.28 5.25
N PHE A 69 4.43 -3.97 5.22
CA PHE A 69 5.15 -3.02 4.39
C PHE A 69 6.64 -2.91 4.79
N ALA A 70 6.94 -2.78 6.07
CA ALA A 70 8.31 -2.70 6.55
C ALA A 70 9.13 -3.95 6.20
N LEU A 71 8.55 -5.14 6.43
CA LEU A 71 9.16 -6.42 6.11
C LEU A 71 9.35 -6.59 4.59
N GLY A 72 8.27 -6.40 3.82
CA GLY A 72 8.28 -6.59 2.37
C GLY A 72 9.19 -5.60 1.65
N ALA A 73 9.12 -4.31 1.98
CA ALA A 73 9.96 -3.29 1.39
C ALA A 73 11.44 -3.46 1.78
N GLY A 74 11.73 -3.79 3.04
CA GLY A 74 13.10 -4.06 3.50
C GLY A 74 13.75 -5.21 2.74
N MET A 75 13.07 -6.35 2.64
CA MET A 75 13.55 -7.51 1.86
C MET A 75 13.67 -7.18 0.37
N ALA A 76 12.70 -6.45 -0.19
CA ALA A 76 12.67 -6.08 -1.60
C ALA A 76 13.82 -5.18 -2.02
N VAL A 77 14.21 -4.21 -1.19
CA VAL A 77 15.37 -3.34 -1.46
C VAL A 77 16.65 -4.17 -1.52
N GLY A 78 16.89 -5.04 -0.54
CA GLY A 78 18.06 -5.93 -0.55
C GLY A 78 18.08 -6.87 -1.76
N PHE A 79 16.95 -7.51 -2.05
CA PHE A 79 16.82 -8.43 -3.17
C PHE A 79 16.95 -7.71 -4.54
N GLY A 80 16.29 -6.57 -4.71
CA GLY A 80 16.39 -5.75 -5.91
C GLY A 80 17.81 -5.25 -6.17
N TYR A 81 18.56 -4.93 -5.11
CA TYR A 81 19.97 -4.59 -5.22
C TYR A 81 20.80 -5.77 -5.74
N VAL A 82 20.60 -6.98 -5.22
CA VAL A 82 21.28 -8.21 -5.69
C VAL A 82 20.97 -8.45 -7.18
N LEU A 83 19.72 -8.33 -7.59
CA LEU A 83 19.30 -8.47 -8.99
C LEU A 83 19.94 -7.39 -9.88
N ALA A 84 20.07 -6.17 -9.38
CA ALA A 84 20.71 -5.08 -10.13
C ALA A 84 22.19 -5.35 -10.42
N ARG A 85 22.88 -5.96 -9.46
CA ARG A 85 24.33 -6.22 -9.52
C ARG A 85 24.72 -7.50 -10.25
N SER A 86 23.86 -8.51 -10.27
CA SER A 86 24.14 -9.82 -10.82
C SER A 86 23.21 -10.17 -11.97
N ARG A 87 23.73 -10.16 -13.21
CA ARG A 87 22.97 -10.64 -14.38
C ARG A 87 22.63 -12.13 -14.30
N VAL A 88 23.43 -12.91 -13.59
CA VAL A 88 23.18 -14.33 -13.38
C VAL A 88 21.99 -14.49 -12.43
N ALA A 89 22.00 -13.79 -11.28
CA ALA A 89 20.87 -13.79 -10.34
C ALA A 89 19.56 -13.35 -11.02
N GLU A 90 19.61 -12.28 -11.82
CA GLU A 90 18.46 -11.82 -12.59
C GLU A 90 17.92 -12.91 -13.52
N ARG A 91 18.76 -13.49 -14.38
CA ARG A 91 18.33 -14.51 -15.34
C ARG A 91 17.74 -15.75 -14.66
N LEU A 92 18.33 -16.14 -13.54
CA LEU A 92 17.86 -17.31 -12.78
C LEU A 92 16.57 -17.03 -12.02
N LEU A 93 16.42 -15.85 -11.43
CA LEU A 93 15.30 -15.56 -10.52
C LEU A 93 14.12 -14.88 -11.21
N SER A 94 14.31 -14.17 -12.34
CA SER A 94 13.22 -13.49 -13.05
C SER A 94 12.05 -14.39 -13.42
N PRO A 95 12.22 -15.62 -13.94
CA PRO A 95 11.08 -16.48 -14.25
C PRO A 95 10.24 -16.81 -13.00
N TYR A 96 10.89 -17.04 -11.85
CA TYR A 96 10.21 -17.32 -10.58
C TYR A 96 9.49 -16.09 -10.04
N LEU A 97 10.09 -14.89 -10.20
CA LEU A 97 9.44 -13.65 -9.82
C LEU A 97 8.16 -13.40 -10.64
N VAL A 98 8.23 -13.62 -11.95
CA VAL A 98 7.06 -13.50 -12.83
C VAL A 98 5.98 -14.51 -12.46
N ALA A 99 6.35 -15.78 -12.24
CA ALA A 99 5.42 -16.81 -11.81
C ALA A 99 4.76 -16.48 -10.45
N ALA A 100 5.55 -15.99 -9.49
CA ALA A 100 5.04 -15.60 -8.18
C ALA A 100 4.08 -14.41 -8.25
N GLN A 101 4.37 -13.41 -9.11
CA GLN A 101 3.44 -12.28 -9.34
C GLN A 101 2.15 -12.70 -10.04
N ALA A 102 2.21 -13.70 -10.90
CA ALA A 102 1.03 -14.22 -11.61
C ALA A 102 0.11 -15.05 -10.70
N THR A 103 0.63 -15.51 -9.55
CA THR A 103 -0.17 -16.29 -8.59
C THR A 103 -1.12 -15.37 -7.83
N PRO A 104 -2.46 -15.59 -7.90
CA PRO A 104 -3.41 -14.75 -7.19
C PRO A 104 -3.22 -14.88 -5.68
N ILE A 105 -2.82 -13.80 -5.02
CA ILE A 105 -2.59 -13.77 -3.57
C ILE A 105 -3.83 -14.18 -2.76
N LEU A 106 -5.02 -13.89 -3.30
CA LEU A 106 -6.29 -14.29 -2.70
C LEU A 106 -6.42 -15.81 -2.52
N VAL A 107 -5.81 -16.58 -3.42
CA VAL A 107 -5.80 -18.05 -3.34
C VAL A 107 -4.75 -18.53 -2.33
N LEU A 108 -3.64 -17.82 -2.19
CA LEU A 108 -2.58 -18.16 -1.23
C LEU A 108 -2.95 -17.80 0.20
N ALA A 109 -3.78 -16.77 0.41
CA ALA A 109 -4.12 -16.29 1.74
C ALA A 109 -4.70 -17.36 2.68
N PRO A 110 -5.69 -18.19 2.28
CA PRO A 110 -6.18 -19.26 3.13
C PRO A 110 -5.10 -20.30 3.46
N LEU A 111 -4.22 -20.64 2.52
CA LEU A 111 -3.11 -21.58 2.76
C LEU A 111 -2.13 -21.04 3.79
N LEU A 112 -1.80 -19.74 3.72
CA LEU A 112 -0.93 -19.10 4.69
C LEU A 112 -1.57 -19.10 6.09
N VAL A 113 -2.88 -18.89 6.18
CA VAL A 113 -3.60 -18.99 7.45
C VAL A 113 -3.57 -20.41 8.01
N VAL A 114 -3.74 -21.44 7.17
CA VAL A 114 -3.64 -22.84 7.60
C VAL A 114 -2.23 -23.19 8.10
N TRP A 115 -1.19 -22.68 7.45
CA TRP A 115 0.20 -22.99 7.82
C TRP A 115 0.73 -22.17 9.00
N LEU A 116 0.32 -20.90 9.12
CA LEU A 116 0.86 -19.95 10.08
C LEU A 116 -0.11 -19.62 11.24
N GLY A 117 -1.34 -20.16 11.19
CA GLY A 117 -2.41 -19.86 12.15
C GLY A 117 -3.20 -18.60 11.80
N THR A 118 -4.24 -18.30 12.59
CA THR A 118 -5.16 -17.15 12.36
C THR A 118 -4.65 -15.82 12.90
N GLY A 119 -3.43 -15.78 13.46
CA GLY A 119 -2.85 -14.60 14.11
C GLY A 119 -2.44 -13.47 13.15
N LEU A 120 -1.59 -12.58 13.65
CA LEU A 120 -1.04 -11.44 12.91
C LEU A 120 -0.07 -11.89 11.79
N LEU A 121 0.67 -12.98 12.01
CA LEU A 121 1.77 -13.41 11.14
C LEU A 121 1.36 -13.67 9.68
N PRO A 122 0.31 -14.48 9.36
CA PRO A 122 -0.08 -14.70 7.97
C PRO A 122 -0.45 -13.42 7.23
N LYS A 123 -1.10 -12.48 7.90
CA LYS A 123 -1.52 -11.19 7.32
C LYS A 123 -0.31 -10.31 7.01
N VAL A 124 0.67 -10.24 7.93
CA VAL A 124 1.95 -9.55 7.70
C VAL A 124 2.69 -10.17 6.52
N VAL A 125 2.72 -11.50 6.41
CA VAL A 125 3.35 -12.20 5.28
C VAL A 125 2.62 -11.91 3.97
N ILE A 126 1.29 -11.92 3.94
CA ILE A 126 0.49 -11.56 2.76
C ILE A 126 0.81 -10.12 2.30
N CYS A 127 0.78 -9.16 3.21
CA CYS A 127 1.14 -7.77 2.93
C CYS A 127 2.58 -7.68 2.41
N ALA A 128 3.53 -8.35 3.05
CA ALA A 128 4.93 -8.34 2.66
C ALA A 128 5.15 -8.91 1.25
N LEU A 129 4.50 -10.01 0.90
CA LEU A 129 4.57 -10.62 -0.43
C LEU A 129 4.08 -9.66 -1.52
N ILE A 130 2.95 -9.00 -1.29
CA ILE A 130 2.39 -8.05 -2.28
C ILE A 130 3.29 -6.82 -2.46
N VAL A 131 3.87 -6.29 -1.38
CA VAL A 131 4.77 -5.14 -1.38
C VAL A 131 6.11 -5.47 -2.03
N PHE A 132 6.59 -6.70 -1.84
CA PHE A 132 7.92 -7.13 -2.24
C PHE A 132 8.18 -6.89 -3.73
N PHE A 133 7.30 -7.32 -4.62
CA PHE A 133 7.54 -7.28 -6.06
C PHE A 133 7.72 -5.88 -6.64
N PRO A 134 6.79 -4.93 -6.45
CA PRO A 134 6.93 -3.60 -7.02
C PRO A 134 8.15 -2.86 -6.46
N VAL A 135 8.49 -3.06 -5.18
CA VAL A 135 9.66 -2.45 -4.56
C VAL A 135 10.95 -3.08 -5.08
N ALA A 136 11.01 -4.41 -5.23
CA ALA A 136 12.20 -5.10 -5.74
C ALA A 136 12.52 -4.69 -7.19
N VAL A 137 11.50 -4.67 -8.05
CA VAL A 137 11.66 -4.24 -9.45
C VAL A 137 12.08 -2.77 -9.52
N SER A 138 11.44 -1.89 -8.76
CA SER A 138 11.79 -0.46 -8.72
C SER A 138 13.20 -0.24 -8.18
N THR A 139 13.64 -1.02 -7.20
CA THR A 139 15.01 -0.98 -6.68
C THR A 139 16.02 -1.42 -7.74
N MET A 140 15.74 -2.54 -8.41
CA MET A 140 16.60 -3.04 -9.49
C MET A 140 16.76 -2.00 -10.61
N VAL A 141 15.66 -1.43 -11.08
CA VAL A 141 15.64 -0.40 -12.13
C VAL A 141 16.38 0.86 -11.66
N GLY A 142 16.11 1.30 -10.43
CA GLY A 142 16.74 2.48 -9.84
C GLY A 142 18.27 2.36 -9.75
N ILE A 143 18.78 1.23 -9.25
CA ILE A 143 20.24 0.99 -9.17
C ILE A 143 20.88 0.93 -10.56
N ARG A 144 20.19 0.39 -11.55
CA ARG A 144 20.70 0.31 -12.93
C ARG A 144 20.62 1.62 -13.71
N SER A 145 19.81 2.57 -13.26
CA SER A 145 19.67 3.89 -13.90
C SER A 145 20.85 4.84 -13.60
N VAL A 146 21.77 4.46 -12.73
CA VAL A 146 22.96 5.26 -12.38
C VAL A 146 23.85 5.44 -13.60
N ASP A 147 24.28 6.69 -13.88
CA ASP A 147 25.13 7.01 -14.99
C ASP A 147 26.46 6.25 -14.88
N ARG A 148 26.81 5.52 -15.95
CA ARG A 148 28.07 4.76 -16.04
C ARG A 148 29.30 5.63 -15.83
N ARG A 149 29.28 6.90 -16.27
CA ARG A 149 30.35 7.86 -16.07
C ARG A 149 30.62 8.11 -14.59
N LEU A 150 29.59 8.19 -13.77
CA LEU A 150 29.74 8.33 -12.31
C LEU A 150 30.37 7.09 -11.69
N LEU A 151 29.98 5.90 -12.16
CA LEU A 151 30.58 4.65 -11.69
C LEU A 151 32.06 4.51 -12.11
N GLU A 152 32.41 4.95 -13.31
CA GLU A 152 33.79 5.00 -13.81
C GLU A 152 34.62 6.00 -13.02
N LEU A 153 34.09 7.18 -12.73
CA LEU A 153 34.74 8.16 -11.85
C LEU A 153 35.00 7.57 -10.45
N GLY A 154 34.03 6.90 -9.87
CA GLY A 154 34.18 6.23 -8.56
C GLY A 154 35.33 5.20 -8.59
N ARG A 155 35.44 4.41 -9.68
CA ARG A 155 36.56 3.45 -9.90
C ARG A 155 37.90 4.14 -10.03
N SER A 156 37.98 5.24 -10.80
CA SER A 156 39.20 6.02 -10.97
C SER A 156 39.71 6.60 -9.64
N LEU A 157 38.78 6.97 -8.75
CA LEU A 157 39.10 7.43 -7.42
C LEU A 157 39.35 6.28 -6.40
N ARG A 158 39.40 5.02 -6.87
CA ARG A 158 39.54 3.82 -6.01
C ARG A 158 38.49 3.72 -4.91
N ALA A 159 37.25 4.19 -5.16
CA ALA A 159 36.17 4.11 -4.20
C ALA A 159 35.81 2.64 -3.91
N THR A 160 35.60 2.32 -2.65
CA THR A 160 35.12 0.99 -2.23
C THR A 160 33.67 0.76 -2.69
N HIS A 161 33.26 -0.50 -2.79
CA HIS A 161 31.87 -0.85 -3.15
C HIS A 161 30.84 -0.17 -2.25
N TRP A 162 31.12 -0.04 -0.94
CA TRP A 162 30.27 0.64 0.02
C TRP A 162 30.18 2.15 -0.25
N GLN A 163 31.30 2.78 -0.59
CA GLN A 163 31.32 4.21 -0.96
C GLN A 163 30.53 4.47 -2.24
N VAL A 164 30.69 3.60 -3.26
CA VAL A 164 29.91 3.68 -4.51
C VAL A 164 28.42 3.52 -4.22
N LEU A 165 28.02 2.51 -3.43
CA LEU A 165 26.63 2.30 -3.06
C LEU A 165 26.05 3.52 -2.33
N ARG A 166 26.74 3.99 -1.29
CA ARG A 166 26.19 5.04 -0.40
C ARG A 166 26.16 6.43 -1.04
N HIS A 167 27.16 6.77 -1.86
CA HIS A 167 27.32 8.13 -2.39
C HIS A 167 26.90 8.29 -3.84
N LEU A 168 26.81 7.23 -4.63
CA LEU A 168 26.45 7.28 -6.05
C LEU A 168 25.13 6.55 -6.32
N GLU A 169 25.07 5.25 -5.98
CA GLU A 169 23.95 4.42 -6.40
C GLU A 169 22.69 4.68 -5.61
N LEU A 170 22.77 4.67 -4.29
CA LEU A 170 21.60 4.85 -3.44
C LEU A 170 20.92 6.22 -3.62
N PRO A 171 21.65 7.35 -3.64
CA PRO A 171 21.05 8.66 -3.92
C PRO A 171 20.38 8.75 -5.29
N ALA A 172 21.03 8.19 -6.33
CA ALA A 172 20.48 8.20 -7.68
C ALA A 172 19.28 7.28 -7.84
N ALA A 173 19.25 6.12 -7.15
CA ALA A 173 18.17 5.15 -7.19
C ALA A 173 16.99 5.52 -6.28
N LEU A 174 17.21 6.38 -5.28
CA LEU A 174 16.23 6.69 -4.25
C LEU A 174 14.86 7.13 -4.78
N PRO A 175 14.75 8.02 -5.79
CA PRO A 175 13.45 8.41 -6.34
C PRO A 175 12.68 7.23 -6.91
N GLN A 176 13.38 6.28 -7.54
CA GLN A 176 12.76 5.10 -8.15
C GLN A 176 12.32 4.09 -7.08
N ILE A 177 13.16 3.87 -6.06
CA ILE A 177 12.83 3.01 -4.92
C ILE A 177 11.59 3.54 -4.20
N LEU A 178 11.55 4.84 -3.89
CA LEU A 178 10.41 5.48 -3.24
C LEU A 178 9.15 5.48 -4.12
N GLY A 179 9.32 5.57 -5.46
CA GLY A 179 8.25 5.33 -6.42
C GLY A 179 7.63 3.94 -6.27
N GLY A 180 8.48 2.90 -6.17
CA GLY A 180 8.05 1.53 -5.88
C GLY A 180 7.36 1.40 -4.52
N MET A 181 7.88 2.08 -3.49
CA MET A 181 7.27 2.09 -2.15
C MET A 181 5.89 2.74 -2.15
N ARG A 182 5.65 3.79 -2.95
CA ARG A 182 4.31 4.38 -3.11
C ARG A 182 3.29 3.38 -3.64
N VAL A 183 3.68 2.60 -4.65
CA VAL A 183 2.83 1.52 -5.16
C VAL A 183 2.68 0.42 -4.10
N GLY A 184 3.79 0.04 -3.46
CA GLY A 184 3.80 -1.00 -2.43
C GLY A 184 2.88 -0.70 -1.25
N VAL A 185 2.86 0.53 -0.74
CA VAL A 185 2.03 0.88 0.43
C VAL A 185 0.53 0.83 0.12
N THR A 186 0.11 1.22 -1.09
CA THR A 186 -1.29 1.10 -1.50
C THR A 186 -1.70 -0.37 -1.68
N LEU A 187 -0.81 -1.18 -2.22
CA LEU A 187 -1.03 -2.62 -2.35
C LEU A 187 -1.02 -3.35 -0.99
N ALA A 188 -0.26 -2.86 0.01
CA ALA A 188 -0.28 -3.42 1.36
C ALA A 188 -1.66 -3.32 2.01
N VAL A 189 -2.42 -2.25 1.74
CA VAL A 189 -3.81 -2.12 2.20
C VAL A 189 -4.68 -3.24 1.64
N ILE A 190 -4.54 -3.56 0.34
CA ILE A 190 -5.25 -4.69 -0.28
C ILE A 190 -4.82 -6.00 0.38
N GLY A 191 -3.52 -6.17 0.64
CA GLY A 191 -2.97 -7.35 1.30
C GLY A 191 -3.54 -7.59 2.70
N ALA A 192 -3.68 -6.53 3.50
CA ALA A 192 -4.29 -6.61 4.83
C ALA A 192 -5.75 -7.08 4.74
N ILE A 193 -6.57 -6.44 3.90
CA ILE A 193 -7.97 -6.82 3.72
C ILE A 193 -8.13 -8.27 3.26
N VAL A 194 -7.31 -8.72 2.29
CA VAL A 194 -7.30 -10.10 1.82
C VAL A 194 -6.92 -11.08 2.94
N GLY A 195 -5.89 -10.73 3.73
CA GLY A 195 -5.48 -11.52 4.88
C GLY A 195 -6.55 -11.61 5.97
N GLU A 196 -7.25 -10.51 6.23
CA GLU A 196 -8.35 -10.44 7.18
C GLU A 196 -9.54 -11.30 6.74
N TRP A 197 -9.87 -11.32 5.45
CA TRP A 197 -10.94 -12.17 4.91
C TRP A 197 -10.59 -13.67 4.96
N ALA A 198 -9.30 -14.01 4.90
CA ALA A 198 -8.87 -15.40 4.95
C ALA A 198 -8.98 -16.03 6.35
N GLY A 199 -8.95 -15.21 7.42
CA GLY A 199 -9.08 -15.71 8.78
C GLY A 199 -8.58 -14.71 9.82
N ALA A 200 -9.45 -13.80 10.26
CA ALA A 200 -9.16 -12.82 11.30
C ALA A 200 -10.35 -12.58 12.21
N ASP A 201 -10.06 -12.26 13.48
CA ASP A 201 -11.09 -11.85 14.46
C ASP A 201 -11.30 -10.33 14.46
N ARG A 202 -10.30 -9.57 13.99
CA ARG A 202 -10.33 -8.10 13.95
C ARG A 202 -9.66 -7.60 12.68
N GLY A 203 -10.10 -6.45 12.22
CA GLY A 203 -9.63 -5.75 11.04
C GLY A 203 -10.77 -5.08 10.31
N LEU A 204 -10.47 -4.09 9.46
CA LEU A 204 -11.50 -3.37 8.69
C LEU A 204 -12.18 -4.26 7.66
N GLY A 205 -11.47 -5.22 7.07
CA GLY A 205 -12.07 -6.23 6.18
C GLY A 205 -13.02 -7.16 6.93
N VAL A 206 -12.68 -7.54 8.18
CA VAL A 206 -13.59 -8.29 9.06
C VAL A 206 -14.82 -7.46 9.39
N LEU A 207 -14.66 -6.17 9.73
CA LEU A 207 -15.78 -5.28 10.04
C LEU A 207 -16.73 -5.14 8.84
N ILE A 208 -16.23 -5.09 7.60
CA ILE A 208 -17.06 -5.14 6.39
C ILE A 208 -17.95 -6.39 6.37
N ASN A 209 -17.35 -7.57 6.64
CA ASN A 209 -18.11 -8.82 6.64
C ASN A 209 -19.14 -8.88 7.78
N ILE A 210 -18.79 -8.40 8.97
CA ILE A 210 -19.70 -8.31 10.12
C ILE A 210 -20.86 -7.35 9.82
N ALA A 211 -20.54 -6.15 9.32
CA ALA A 211 -21.54 -5.14 8.99
C ALA A 211 -22.54 -5.65 7.94
N ARG A 212 -22.03 -6.30 6.88
CA ARG A 212 -22.87 -6.84 5.79
C ARG A 212 -23.65 -8.08 6.21
N GLY A 213 -23.02 -9.00 6.95
CA GLY A 213 -23.52 -10.35 7.18
C GLY A 213 -24.36 -10.50 8.44
N SER A 214 -23.82 -10.13 9.61
CA SER A 214 -24.48 -10.35 10.89
C SER A 214 -25.25 -9.14 11.41
N MET A 215 -24.78 -7.93 11.14
CA MET A 215 -25.46 -6.72 11.63
C MET A 215 -26.48 -6.16 10.63
N PHE A 216 -26.38 -6.49 9.35
CA PHE A 216 -27.15 -5.88 8.26
C PHE A 216 -27.07 -4.33 8.26
N ASP A 217 -25.93 -3.80 8.77
CA ASP A 217 -25.60 -2.38 8.86
C ASP A 217 -24.79 -1.95 7.63
N PHE A 218 -25.47 -1.77 6.52
CA PHE A 218 -24.81 -1.36 5.27
C PHE A 218 -24.17 0.04 5.36
N PRO A 219 -24.76 1.02 6.06
CA PRO A 219 -24.06 2.29 6.33
C PRO A 219 -22.71 2.10 7.01
N LEU A 220 -22.59 1.19 7.99
CA LEU A 220 -21.32 0.85 8.64
C LEU A 220 -20.32 0.22 7.64
N MET A 221 -20.79 -0.65 6.76
CA MET A 221 -19.97 -1.23 5.71
C MET A 221 -19.36 -0.14 4.81
N TYR A 222 -20.16 0.83 4.35
CA TYR A 222 -19.67 1.96 3.53
C TYR A 222 -18.78 2.91 4.32
N ALA A 223 -19.08 3.15 5.60
CA ALA A 223 -18.22 3.92 6.50
C ALA A 223 -16.83 3.25 6.68
N THR A 224 -16.82 1.93 6.78
CA THR A 224 -15.58 1.13 6.86
C THR A 224 -14.78 1.21 5.55
N LEU A 225 -15.43 1.13 4.39
CA LEU A 225 -14.79 1.34 3.08
C LEU A 225 -14.18 2.74 2.98
N ALA A 226 -14.89 3.78 3.43
CA ALA A 226 -14.37 5.14 3.47
C ALA A 226 -13.13 5.26 4.39
N THR A 227 -13.15 4.56 5.54
CA THR A 227 -12.01 4.49 6.46
C THR A 227 -10.79 3.83 5.79
N ILE A 228 -10.97 2.72 5.10
CA ILE A 228 -9.90 2.04 4.35
C ILE A 228 -9.31 2.97 3.29
N ALA A 229 -10.17 3.66 2.52
CA ALA A 229 -9.72 4.61 1.51
C ALA A 229 -8.94 5.78 2.13
N ALA A 230 -9.40 6.32 3.27
CA ALA A 230 -8.71 7.38 4.00
C ALA A 230 -7.33 6.91 4.49
N ILE A 231 -7.23 5.70 5.05
CA ILE A 231 -5.95 5.09 5.47
C ILE A 231 -5.02 4.93 4.26
N ALA A 232 -5.49 4.39 3.14
CA ALA A 232 -4.69 4.21 1.94
C ALA A 232 -4.12 5.54 1.43
N VAL A 233 -4.96 6.59 1.37
CA VAL A 233 -4.54 7.95 0.96
C VAL A 233 -3.54 8.52 1.96
N ALA A 234 -3.79 8.40 3.26
CA ALA A 234 -2.90 8.90 4.31
C ALA A 234 -1.51 8.25 4.22
N LEU A 235 -1.46 6.93 4.09
CA LEU A 235 -0.21 6.17 3.95
C LEU A 235 0.54 6.53 2.66
N TYR A 236 -0.17 6.67 1.53
CA TYR A 236 0.42 7.14 0.29
C TYR A 236 1.04 8.53 0.44
N LEU A 237 0.32 9.46 1.08
CA LEU A 237 0.81 10.81 1.33
C LEU A 237 2.04 10.83 2.25
N ILE A 238 2.08 9.96 3.27
CA ILE A 238 3.24 9.80 4.14
C ILE A 238 4.47 9.40 3.30
N VAL A 239 4.35 8.40 2.43
CA VAL A 239 5.47 7.99 1.56
C VAL A 239 5.89 9.13 0.62
N VAL A 240 4.94 9.90 0.06
CA VAL A 240 5.25 11.07 -0.77
C VAL A 240 5.97 12.17 0.02
N LEU A 241 5.60 12.39 1.27
CA LEU A 241 6.27 13.37 2.15
C LEU A 241 7.70 12.92 2.48
N VAL A 242 7.88 11.65 2.82
CA VAL A 242 9.21 11.04 3.05
C VAL A 242 10.09 11.18 1.80
N GLU A 243 9.54 10.88 0.62
CA GLU A 243 10.26 11.04 -0.64
C GLU A 243 10.71 12.48 -0.84
N ARG A 244 9.83 13.46 -0.65
CA ARG A 244 10.18 14.89 -0.79
C ARG A 244 11.26 15.32 0.19
N ALA A 245 11.21 14.82 1.42
CA ALA A 245 12.22 15.12 2.43
C ALA A 245 13.57 14.51 2.07
N LEU A 246 13.61 13.24 1.67
CA LEU A 246 14.85 12.55 1.34
C LEU A 246 15.45 13.00 0.00
N VAL A 247 14.66 13.11 -1.06
CA VAL A 247 15.16 13.53 -2.38
C VAL A 247 15.46 15.02 -2.41
N GLY A 248 14.72 15.85 -1.65
CA GLY A 248 14.99 17.29 -1.53
C GLY A 248 16.29 17.61 -0.80
N ALA A 249 16.74 16.74 0.10
CA ALA A 249 18.01 16.92 0.82
C ALA A 249 19.26 16.58 -0.04
N TRP A 250 19.07 15.95 -1.19
CA TRP A 250 20.18 15.54 -2.10
C TRP A 250 20.27 16.41 -3.37
N ARG A 251 19.39 17.40 -3.53
CA ARG A 251 19.42 18.42 -4.56
C ARG A 251 19.95 19.74 -4.01
#